data_b06aae74db1e7b01345c9639ee05490a
#
_entry.id   b06aae74db1e7b01345c9639ee05490a
#
_cell.length_a   1.000
_cell.length_b   1.000
_cell.length_c   1.000
_cell.angle_alpha   90.00
_cell.angle_beta   90.00
_cell.angle_gamma   90.00
#
_symmetry.space_group_name_H-M   'P 1'
#
loop_
_entity.id
_entity.type
_entity.pdbx_description
1 polymer ?
#
loop_
_entity_poly.entity_id
_entity_poly.type
_entity_poly.pdbx_seq_one_letter_code
_entity_poly.pdbx_strand_id
1 'polypeptide(L)'
;QPVLLQVFVTPSCPYCPRAVVLAHQMAMEHPLIQSEMVEAIEFPELSDRFGVSGVPQTTINEGAGTIVGAVPEEHLLAEILRVVGKKAEA
;
A
#
# COMPACT_ATOMS: atom_id res chain seq x y z
N GLN A 1 -3.34 16.32 0.62
CA GLN A 1 -3.96 15.37 1.55
C GLN A 1 -2.96 14.31 1.99
N PRO A 2 -2.96 13.96 3.27
CA PRO A 2 -2.11 12.88 3.74
C PRO A 2 -2.49 11.53 3.13
N VAL A 3 -1.49 10.74 2.81
CA VAL A 3 -1.67 9.40 2.24
C VAL A 3 -0.87 8.41 3.08
N LEU A 4 -1.50 7.34 3.52
CA LEU A 4 -0.84 6.25 4.22
C LEU A 4 -0.82 5.01 3.34
N LEU A 5 0.38 4.51 3.06
CA LEU A 5 0.58 3.28 2.31
C LEU A 5 0.99 2.18 3.30
N GLN A 6 0.20 1.13 3.38
CA GLN A 6 0.52 -0.04 4.20
C GLN A 6 0.77 -1.22 3.27
N VAL A 7 2.01 -1.71 3.26
CA VAL A 7 2.41 -2.81 2.40
C VAL A 7 2.44 -4.09 3.21
N PHE A 8 1.50 -4.98 2.94
CA PHE A 8 1.40 -6.28 3.61
C PHE A 8 2.30 -7.28 2.92
N VAL A 9 3.18 -7.91 3.70
CA VAL A 9 4.23 -8.79 3.19
C VAL A 9 4.32 -10.07 4.03
N THR A 10 5.00 -11.08 3.47
CA THR A 10 5.39 -12.28 4.22
C THR A 10 6.88 -12.55 3.97
N PRO A 11 7.57 -13.27 4.87
CA PRO A 11 9.00 -13.54 4.69
C PRO A 11 9.36 -14.32 3.43
N SER A 12 8.44 -15.12 2.93
CA SER A 12 8.69 -15.98 1.77
C SER A 12 8.25 -15.37 0.44
N CYS A 13 7.77 -14.13 0.45
CA CYS A 13 7.25 -13.49 -0.76
C CYS A 13 8.39 -12.89 -1.60
N PRO A 14 8.62 -13.39 -2.85
CA PRO A 14 9.74 -12.89 -3.66
C PRO A 14 9.52 -11.49 -4.22
N TYR A 15 8.28 -11.04 -4.35
CA TYR A 15 7.95 -9.73 -4.91
C TYR A 15 7.70 -8.65 -3.87
N CYS A 16 7.59 -9.02 -2.59
CA CYS A 16 7.32 -8.06 -1.52
C CYS A 16 8.38 -6.97 -1.38
N PRO A 17 9.69 -7.26 -1.48
CA PRO A 17 10.69 -6.20 -1.37
C PRO A 17 10.50 -5.07 -2.40
N ARG A 18 10.09 -5.41 -3.61
CA ARG A 18 9.87 -4.40 -4.66
C ARG A 18 8.72 -3.47 -4.30
N ALA A 19 7.63 -4.02 -3.75
CA ALA A 19 6.49 -3.22 -3.34
C ALA A 19 6.85 -2.30 -2.17
N VAL A 20 7.61 -2.82 -1.20
CA VAL A 20 8.06 -2.03 -0.05
C VAL A 20 8.96 -0.89 -0.49
N VAL A 21 9.93 -1.17 -1.36
CA VAL A 21 10.86 -0.15 -1.86
C VAL A 21 10.08 0.93 -2.61
N LEU A 22 9.15 0.55 -3.45
CA LEU A 22 8.35 1.52 -4.20
C LEU A 22 7.56 2.43 -3.26
N ALA A 23 6.88 1.85 -2.26
CA ALA A 23 6.10 2.64 -1.31
C ALA A 23 6.99 3.61 -0.53
N HIS A 24 8.16 3.15 -0.08
CA HIS A 24 9.08 4.01 0.65
C HIS A 24 9.68 5.10 -0.24
N GLN A 25 9.96 4.81 -1.51
CA GLN A 25 10.43 5.82 -2.46
C GLN A 25 9.38 6.91 -2.64
N MET A 26 8.11 6.54 -2.75
CA MET A 26 7.04 7.52 -2.87
C MET A 26 6.93 8.39 -1.61
N ALA A 27 7.09 7.78 -0.45
CA ALA A 27 7.07 8.54 0.81
C ALA A 27 8.24 9.51 0.91
N MET A 28 9.42 9.14 0.40
CA MET A 28 10.57 10.03 0.40
C MET A 28 10.41 11.22 -0.55
N GLU A 29 9.72 11.02 -1.67
CA GLU A 29 9.53 12.07 -2.66
C GLU A 29 8.39 13.04 -2.33
N HIS A 30 7.42 12.58 -1.53
CA HIS A 30 6.20 13.35 -1.26
C HIS A 30 5.96 13.45 0.25
N PRO A 31 6.11 14.65 0.84
CA PRO A 31 6.01 14.81 2.30
C PRO A 31 4.69 14.36 2.91
N LEU A 32 3.62 14.34 2.11
CA LEU A 32 2.30 13.93 2.61
C LEU A 32 2.07 12.42 2.53
N ILE A 33 3.02 11.67 1.94
CA ILE A 33 2.90 10.21 1.83
C ILE A 33 3.74 9.57 2.92
N GLN A 34 3.10 8.71 3.71
CA GLN A 34 3.77 7.87 4.69
C GLN A 34 3.64 6.42 4.24
N SER A 35 4.67 5.64 4.51
CA SER A 35 4.64 4.22 4.16
C SER A 35 5.07 3.38 5.35
N GLU A 36 4.45 2.21 5.49
CA GLU A 36 4.86 1.24 6.50
C GLU A 36 4.73 -0.18 5.94
N MET A 37 5.62 -1.03 6.38
CA MET A 37 5.61 -2.45 6.05
C MET A 37 4.88 -3.19 7.16
N VAL A 38 3.92 -4.03 6.79
CA VAL A 38 3.15 -4.84 7.74
C VAL A 38 3.39 -6.32 7.44
N GLU A 39 3.92 -7.05 8.41
CA GLU A 39 4.13 -8.48 8.28
C GLU A 39 2.79 -9.18 8.49
N ALA A 40 2.21 -9.72 7.40
CA ALA A 40 0.82 -10.18 7.39
C ALA A 40 0.55 -11.32 8.37
N ILE A 41 1.54 -12.18 8.60
CA ILE A 41 1.37 -13.32 9.51
C ILE A 41 1.39 -12.87 10.96
N GLU A 42 2.21 -11.87 11.28
CA GLU A 42 2.30 -11.35 12.66
C GLU A 42 1.11 -10.47 13.03
N PHE A 43 0.41 -9.94 12.02
CA PHE A 43 -0.73 -9.06 12.25
C PHE A 43 -1.98 -9.59 11.53
N PRO A 44 -2.47 -10.77 11.95
CA PRO A 44 -3.59 -11.41 11.25
C PRO A 44 -4.89 -10.60 11.33
N GLU A 45 -5.07 -9.84 12.41
CA GLU A 45 -6.28 -9.01 12.53
C GLU A 45 -6.32 -7.91 11.49
N LEU A 46 -5.16 -7.25 11.25
CA LEU A 46 -5.07 -6.23 10.20
C LEU A 46 -5.23 -6.86 8.82
N SER A 47 -4.64 -8.02 8.60
CA SER A 47 -4.76 -8.72 7.33
C SER A 47 -6.21 -9.06 7.02
N ASP A 48 -6.95 -9.56 8.01
CA ASP A 48 -8.37 -9.87 7.86
C ASP A 48 -9.19 -8.61 7.62
N ARG A 49 -8.88 -7.54 8.36
CA ARG A 49 -9.60 -6.27 8.24
C ARG A 49 -9.53 -5.70 6.83
N PHE A 50 -8.38 -5.82 6.18
CA PHE A 50 -8.18 -5.27 4.83
C PHE A 50 -8.28 -6.32 3.74
N GLY A 51 -8.75 -7.53 4.07
CA GLY A 51 -9.00 -8.56 3.08
C GLY A 51 -7.76 -9.05 2.35
N VAL A 52 -6.64 -9.16 3.08
CA VAL A 52 -5.38 -9.59 2.46
C VAL A 52 -5.44 -11.06 2.14
N SER A 53 -5.54 -11.40 0.85
CA SER A 53 -5.58 -12.77 0.36
C SER A 53 -4.32 -13.16 -0.42
N GLY A 54 -3.50 -12.19 -0.78
CA GLY A 54 -2.24 -12.43 -1.47
C GLY A 54 -1.27 -11.33 -1.13
N VAL A 55 0.02 -11.61 -1.21
CA VAL A 55 1.07 -10.64 -0.92
C VAL A 55 1.97 -10.46 -2.14
N PRO A 56 2.59 -9.28 -2.34
CA PRO A 56 2.38 -8.08 -1.55
C PRO A 56 1.00 -7.47 -1.81
N GLN A 57 0.43 -6.84 -0.79
CA GLN A 57 -0.77 -6.02 -0.97
C GLN A 57 -0.48 -4.63 -0.40
N THR A 58 -0.66 -3.60 -1.21
CA THR A 58 -0.53 -2.22 -0.78
C THR A 58 -1.92 -1.65 -0.54
N THR A 59 -2.19 -1.30 0.72
CA THR A 59 -3.46 -0.69 1.11
C THR A 59 -3.26 0.80 1.29
N ILE A 60 -4.12 1.60 0.67
CA ILE A 60 -4.02 3.06 0.66
C ILE A 60 -5.10 3.62 1.55
N ASN A 61 -4.70 4.44 2.53
CA ASN A 61 -5.61 5.12 3.45
C ASN A 61 -6.62 4.16 4.09
N GLU A 62 -6.09 3.08 4.65
CA GLU A 62 -6.86 2.11 5.44
C GLU A 62 -8.01 1.47 4.67
N GLY A 63 -7.78 1.18 3.40
CA GLY A 63 -8.75 0.45 2.59
C GLY A 63 -9.49 1.28 1.55
N ALA A 64 -9.20 2.58 1.45
CA ALA A 64 -9.80 3.40 0.40
C ALA A 64 -9.31 2.98 -0.99
N GLY A 65 -8.09 2.44 -1.07
CA GLY A 65 -7.56 1.85 -2.29
C GLY A 65 -6.72 0.63 -1.96
N THR A 66 -6.58 -0.27 -2.92
CA THR A 66 -5.83 -1.52 -2.74
C THR A 66 -5.17 -1.92 -4.04
N ILE A 67 -3.89 -2.31 -3.93
CA ILE A 67 -3.14 -2.88 -5.06
C ILE A 67 -2.57 -4.22 -4.60
N VAL A 68 -2.81 -5.26 -5.38
CA VAL A 68 -2.23 -6.58 -5.12
C VAL A 68 -1.10 -6.81 -6.11
N GLY A 69 0.05 -7.24 -5.59
CA GLY A 69 1.23 -7.52 -6.38
C GLY A 69 2.22 -6.37 -6.43
N ALA A 70 3.39 -6.63 -7.00
CA ALA A 70 4.42 -5.62 -7.23
C ALA A 70 4.13 -4.96 -8.56
N VAL A 71 3.72 -3.71 -8.53
CA VAL A 71 3.30 -2.98 -9.74
C VAL A 71 4.28 -1.85 -10.05
N PRO A 72 4.30 -1.35 -11.30
CA PRO A 72 5.08 -0.16 -11.65
C PRO A 72 4.60 1.08 -10.89
N GLU A 73 5.48 2.06 -10.77
CA GLU A 73 5.19 3.31 -10.08
C GLU A 73 3.92 3.98 -10.61
N GLU A 74 3.72 3.96 -11.93
CA GLU A 74 2.55 4.59 -12.54
C GLU A 74 1.23 4.00 -12.06
N HIS A 75 1.20 2.70 -11.81
CA HIS A 75 0.00 2.04 -11.31
C HIS A 75 -0.31 2.46 -9.87
N LEU A 76 0.71 2.50 -9.03
CA LEU A 76 0.53 2.93 -7.64
C LEU A 76 0.12 4.40 -7.59
N LEU A 77 0.78 5.24 -8.38
CA LEU A 77 0.44 6.66 -8.43
C LEU A 77 -0.99 6.86 -8.91
N ALA A 78 -1.43 6.14 -9.93
CA ALA A 78 -2.79 6.24 -10.44
C ALA A 78 -3.82 5.90 -9.36
N GLU A 79 -3.56 4.85 -8.59
CA GLU A 79 -4.48 4.45 -7.52
C GLU A 79 -4.50 5.47 -6.38
N ILE A 80 -3.35 6.03 -6.02
CA ILE A 80 -3.27 7.09 -5.02
C ILE A 80 -4.09 8.31 -5.47
N LEU A 81 -3.92 8.72 -6.71
CA LEU A 81 -4.66 9.87 -7.25
C LEU A 81 -6.16 9.61 -7.28
N ARG A 82 -6.57 8.39 -7.60
CA ARG A 82 -7.97 8.01 -7.58
C ARG A 82 -8.55 8.13 -6.16
N VAL A 83 -7.84 7.64 -5.17
CA VAL A 83 -8.27 7.68 -3.77
C VAL A 83 -8.39 9.13 -3.29
N VAL A 84 -7.36 9.94 -3.56
CA VAL A 84 -7.34 11.35 -3.14
C VAL A 84 -8.41 12.16 -3.86
N GLY A 85 -8.55 11.95 -5.18
CA GLY A 85 -9.55 12.66 -5.97
C GLY A 85 -10.97 12.32 -5.54
N LYS A 86 -11.25 11.05 -5.29
CA LYS A 86 -12.57 10.59 -4.84
C LYS A 86 -12.91 11.17 -3.48
N LYS A 87 -11.93 11.26 -2.58
CA LYS A 87 -12.12 11.84 -1.26
C LYS A 87 -12.35 13.35 -1.35
N ALA A 88 -11.68 14.01 -2.29
CA ALA A 88 -11.85 15.45 -2.50
C ALA A 88 -13.23 15.79 -3.07
N GLU A 89 -13.82 14.89 -3.83
CA GLU A 89 -15.17 15.07 -4.41
C GLU A 89 -16.28 14.83 -3.38
N ALA A 90 -15.96 14.11 -2.32
CA ALA A 90 -16.92 13.83 -1.26
C ALA A 90 -17.06 15.02 -0.32
#